data_a5d406ea8e7edfacc4d3ebb819f760f7
#
_entry.id   a5d406ea8e7edfacc4d3ebb819f760f7
#
_cell.length_a   1.000
_cell.length_b   1.000
_cell.length_c   1.000
_cell.angle_alpha   90.00
_cell.angle_beta   90.00
_cell.angle_gamma   90.00
#
_symmetry.space_group_name_H-M   'P 1'
#
loop_
_entity.id
_entity.type
_entity.pdbx_description
1 polymer ?
#
loop_
_entity_poly.entity_id
_entity_poly.type
_entity_poly.pdbx_seq_one_letter_code
_entity_poly.pdbx_strand_id
1 'polypeptide(L)'
;MFKNQPKGLYVLALANTGERFGYYTMLAIFLLFLQAKFGFDSAVSGQIYAGFLALVYFMPMIGGWLADKWSFSKCVVTGVIVMFIGYLVMALPTGIRSTGSLAILLGALALISIGTGLFKGNLQVMVGDLYNDPKYSSMRDSAFSIFYMAINIGAMFAPMTATAMTNIAMGAQDLVYNGQLPSLCNQYLDSIQAGAANAEIGAQITAIASEAGMLVSDVTDFATNYIETLSTGYSYGFGV
;
A
#
# COMPACT_ATOMS: atom_id res chain seq x y z
N MET A 1 28.79 15.70 -5.71
CA MET A 1 27.56 14.96 -6.02
C MET A 1 26.38 15.90 -6.33
N PHE A 2 25.96 16.80 -5.41
CA PHE A 2 24.77 17.66 -5.62
C PHE A 2 25.02 18.96 -6.41
N LYS A 3 26.24 19.47 -6.48
CA LYS A 3 26.52 20.75 -7.14
C LYS A 3 26.40 20.64 -8.67
N ASN A 4 25.84 21.67 -9.29
CA ASN A 4 25.73 21.84 -10.75
C ASN A 4 24.83 20.82 -11.48
N GLN A 5 24.00 20.09 -10.78
CA GLN A 5 23.00 19.18 -11.36
C GLN A 5 21.88 19.97 -12.05
N PRO A 6 21.29 19.47 -13.15
CA PRO A 6 20.14 20.10 -13.76
C PRO A 6 18.94 20.10 -12.82
N LYS A 7 18.17 21.19 -12.79
CA LYS A 7 16.99 21.33 -11.90
C LYS A 7 15.96 20.20 -12.09
N GLY A 8 15.84 19.68 -13.30
CA GLY A 8 14.94 18.56 -13.61
C GLY A 8 15.24 17.31 -12.78
N LEU A 9 16.50 17.04 -12.45
CA LEU A 9 16.86 15.89 -11.61
C LEU A 9 16.15 15.93 -10.26
N TYR A 10 16.14 17.08 -9.59
CA TYR A 10 15.52 17.18 -8.26
C TYR A 10 14.02 16.98 -8.31
N VAL A 11 13.35 17.47 -9.37
CA VAL A 11 11.91 17.26 -9.56
C VAL A 11 11.62 15.77 -9.78
N LEU A 12 12.37 15.11 -10.65
CA LEU A 12 12.19 13.68 -10.93
C LEU A 12 12.55 12.81 -9.71
N ALA A 13 13.60 13.16 -8.97
CA ALA A 13 13.99 12.47 -7.74
C ALA A 13 12.91 12.62 -6.66
N LEU A 14 12.35 13.82 -6.47
CA LEU A 14 11.28 14.06 -5.50
C LEU A 14 10.00 13.31 -5.87
N ALA A 15 9.62 13.31 -7.15
CA ALA A 15 8.50 12.53 -7.65
C ALA A 15 8.69 11.03 -7.39
N ASN A 16 9.92 10.53 -7.60
CA ASN A 16 10.26 9.14 -7.29
C ASN A 16 10.22 8.83 -5.78
N THR A 17 10.68 9.77 -4.92
CA THR A 17 10.58 9.62 -3.46
C THR A 17 9.12 9.46 -3.01
N GLY A 18 8.24 10.34 -3.48
CA GLY A 18 6.81 10.31 -3.13
C GLY A 18 6.15 9.01 -3.60
N GLU A 19 6.37 8.61 -4.85
CA GLU A 19 5.82 7.37 -5.37
C GLU A 19 6.36 6.14 -4.60
N ARG A 20 7.65 6.09 -4.31
CA ARG A 20 8.24 5.00 -3.53
C ARG A 20 7.73 4.98 -2.09
N PHE A 21 7.55 6.14 -1.47
CA PHE A 21 6.96 6.25 -0.15
C PHE A 21 5.55 5.64 -0.13
N GLY A 22 4.64 6.06 -1.01
CA GLY A 22 3.28 5.50 -1.08
C GLY A 22 3.28 4.00 -1.37
N TYR A 23 4.10 3.56 -2.33
CA TYR A 23 4.22 2.14 -2.69
C TYR A 23 4.68 1.27 -1.52
N TYR A 24 5.74 1.65 -0.80
CA TYR A 24 6.24 0.87 0.33
C TYR A 24 5.37 1.00 1.58
N THR A 25 4.67 2.13 1.77
CA THR A 25 3.64 2.27 2.82
C THR A 25 2.53 1.24 2.59
N MET A 26 2.03 1.16 1.37
CA MET A 26 1.02 0.15 1.02
C MET A 26 1.54 -1.27 1.20
N LEU A 27 2.72 -1.61 0.67
CA LEU A 27 3.27 -2.96 0.76
C LEU A 27 3.48 -3.43 2.20
N ALA A 28 3.84 -2.53 3.12
CA ALA A 28 4.09 -2.85 4.51
C ALA A 28 2.85 -3.42 5.22
N ILE A 29 1.66 -3.00 4.82
CA ILE A 29 0.39 -3.38 5.47
C ILE A 29 -0.56 -4.17 4.56
N PHE A 30 -0.25 -4.31 3.28
CA PHE A 30 -1.19 -4.88 2.30
C PHE A 30 -1.59 -6.33 2.61
N LEU A 31 -0.62 -7.18 2.98
CA LEU A 31 -0.90 -8.57 3.36
C LEU A 31 -1.79 -8.64 4.60
N LEU A 32 -1.47 -7.85 5.62
CA LEU A 32 -2.24 -7.76 6.86
C LEU A 32 -3.66 -7.23 6.64
N PHE A 33 -3.78 -6.26 5.73
CA PHE A 33 -5.08 -5.74 5.30
C PHE A 33 -5.96 -6.81 4.65
N LEU A 34 -5.40 -7.63 3.76
CA LEU A 34 -6.15 -8.73 3.13
C LEU A 34 -6.65 -9.73 4.17
N GLN A 35 -5.80 -10.13 5.10
CA GLN A 35 -6.14 -11.06 6.17
C GLN A 35 -7.17 -10.48 7.14
N ALA A 36 -6.98 -9.22 7.57
CA ALA A 36 -7.91 -8.58 8.49
C ALA A 36 -9.27 -8.34 7.84
N LYS A 37 -9.31 -7.65 6.71
CA LYS A 37 -10.55 -7.16 6.08
C LYS A 37 -11.40 -8.26 5.47
N PHE A 38 -10.77 -9.25 4.83
CA PHE A 38 -11.49 -10.30 4.09
C PHE A 38 -11.47 -11.66 4.80
N GLY A 39 -10.70 -11.81 5.88
CA GLY A 39 -10.54 -13.09 6.57
C GLY A 39 -9.75 -14.11 5.74
N PHE A 40 -9.02 -13.69 4.73
CA PHE A 40 -8.25 -14.61 3.90
C PHE A 40 -7.12 -15.23 4.70
N ASP A 41 -6.86 -16.51 4.45
CA ASP A 41 -5.68 -17.17 4.97
C ASP A 41 -4.38 -16.62 4.34
N SER A 42 -3.26 -17.05 4.88
CA SER A 42 -1.94 -16.61 4.40
C SER A 42 -1.65 -17.03 2.96
N ALA A 43 -2.21 -18.15 2.50
CA ALA A 43 -2.00 -18.67 1.14
C ALA A 43 -2.74 -17.81 0.12
N VAL A 44 -4.03 -17.54 0.33
CA VAL A 44 -4.85 -16.69 -0.55
C VAL A 44 -4.33 -15.25 -0.55
N SER A 45 -4.04 -14.69 0.63
CA SER A 45 -3.46 -13.34 0.73
C SER A 45 -2.13 -13.24 0.00
N GLY A 46 -1.26 -14.27 0.13
CA GLY A 46 0.01 -14.36 -0.57
C GLY A 46 -0.14 -14.45 -2.09
N GLN A 47 -1.15 -15.18 -2.59
CA GLN A 47 -1.44 -15.26 -4.02
C GLN A 47 -1.88 -13.91 -4.62
N ILE A 48 -2.77 -13.20 -3.91
CA ILE A 48 -3.21 -11.85 -4.35
C ILE A 48 -2.01 -10.88 -4.33
N TYR A 49 -1.20 -10.91 -3.27
CA TYR A 49 0.00 -10.10 -3.15
C TYR A 49 1.00 -10.41 -4.28
N ALA A 50 1.28 -11.68 -4.54
CA ALA A 50 2.20 -12.10 -5.61
C ALA A 50 1.66 -11.73 -7.00
N GLY A 51 0.36 -11.89 -7.24
CA GLY A 51 -0.30 -11.48 -8.48
C GLY A 51 -0.19 -9.97 -8.72
N PHE A 52 -0.40 -9.17 -7.69
CA PHE A 52 -0.21 -7.72 -7.74
C PHE A 52 1.25 -7.37 -8.09
N LEU A 53 2.24 -7.97 -7.39
CA LEU A 53 3.65 -7.73 -7.69
C LEU A 53 4.00 -8.13 -9.13
N ALA A 54 3.51 -9.27 -9.61
CA ALA A 54 3.73 -9.70 -10.98
C ALA A 54 3.22 -8.66 -11.99
N LEU A 55 2.02 -8.09 -11.77
CA LEU A 55 1.49 -7.02 -12.60
C LEU A 55 2.37 -5.76 -12.53
N VAL A 56 2.77 -5.32 -11.36
CA VAL A 56 3.63 -4.13 -11.16
C VAL A 56 4.97 -4.28 -11.87
N TYR A 57 5.55 -5.48 -11.92
CA TYR A 57 6.80 -5.73 -12.64
C TYR A 57 6.62 -5.94 -14.15
N PHE A 58 5.46 -6.42 -14.58
CA PHE A 58 5.16 -6.62 -16.00
C PHE A 58 4.74 -5.32 -16.70
N MET A 59 3.95 -4.48 -16.05
CA MET A 59 3.39 -3.26 -16.64
C MET A 59 4.42 -2.25 -17.18
N PRO A 60 5.64 -2.08 -16.64
CA PRO A 60 6.66 -1.19 -17.22
C PRO A 60 7.06 -1.55 -18.65
N MET A 61 6.94 -2.82 -19.06
CA MET A 61 7.20 -3.24 -20.43
C MET A 61 6.17 -2.62 -21.39
N ILE A 62 4.90 -2.62 -20.99
CA ILE A 62 3.81 -1.98 -21.75
C ILE A 62 3.96 -0.45 -21.69
N GLY A 63 4.29 0.08 -20.52
CA GLY A 63 4.49 1.51 -20.32
C GLY A 63 5.64 2.09 -21.15
N GLY A 64 6.75 1.36 -21.30
CA GLY A 64 7.87 1.75 -22.16
C GLY A 64 7.47 1.77 -23.64
N TRP A 65 6.82 0.69 -24.11
CA TRP A 65 6.32 0.63 -25.49
C TRP A 65 5.33 1.77 -25.82
N LEU A 66 4.49 2.14 -24.87
CA LEU A 66 3.56 3.26 -25.04
C LEU A 66 4.31 4.60 -25.05
N ALA A 67 5.34 4.77 -24.23
CA ALA A 67 6.12 5.99 -24.15
C ALA A 67 6.90 6.29 -25.45
N ASP A 68 7.39 5.26 -26.13
CA ASP A 68 8.04 5.39 -27.44
C ASP A 68 7.10 5.98 -28.51
N LYS A 69 5.78 5.72 -28.38
CA LYS A 69 4.78 6.25 -29.30
C LYS A 69 4.18 7.58 -28.88
N TRP A 70 4.17 7.85 -27.60
CA TRP A 70 3.43 8.99 -27.05
C TRP A 70 4.33 10.12 -26.56
N SER A 71 5.09 9.89 -25.53
CA SER A 71 6.17 10.70 -24.94
C SER A 71 6.42 10.21 -23.50
N PHE A 72 7.67 10.15 -23.09
CA PHE A 72 8.02 9.76 -21.71
C PHE A 72 7.37 10.67 -20.67
N SER A 73 7.40 11.99 -20.88
CA SER A 73 6.78 12.94 -19.94
C SER A 73 5.26 12.76 -19.82
N LYS A 74 4.55 12.53 -20.91
CA LYS A 74 3.11 12.28 -20.87
C LYS A 74 2.79 10.99 -20.14
N CYS A 75 3.55 9.92 -20.41
CA CYS A 75 3.37 8.64 -19.72
C CYS A 75 3.62 8.78 -18.22
N VAL A 76 4.68 9.48 -17.79
CA VAL A 76 4.98 9.71 -16.38
C VAL A 76 3.85 10.48 -15.69
N VAL A 77 3.38 11.59 -16.26
CA VAL A 77 2.28 12.39 -15.68
C VAL A 77 0.99 11.58 -15.60
N THR A 78 0.62 10.89 -16.69
CA THR A 78 -0.57 10.02 -16.71
C THR A 78 -0.43 8.90 -15.67
N GLY A 79 0.75 8.30 -15.56
CA GLY A 79 1.06 7.26 -14.57
C GLY A 79 0.83 7.73 -13.15
N VAL A 80 1.31 8.93 -12.79
CA VAL A 80 1.09 9.54 -11.47
C VAL A 80 -0.41 9.73 -11.19
N ILE A 81 -1.16 10.28 -12.16
CA ILE A 81 -2.61 10.51 -12.00
C ILE A 81 -3.36 9.19 -11.80
N VAL A 82 -3.06 8.18 -12.61
CA VAL A 82 -3.71 6.86 -12.52
C VAL A 82 -3.38 6.17 -11.20
N MET A 83 -2.10 6.21 -10.76
CA MET A 83 -1.72 5.68 -9.45
C MET A 83 -2.44 6.42 -8.30
N PHE A 84 -2.48 7.75 -8.36
CA PHE A 84 -3.14 8.56 -7.34
C PHE A 84 -4.62 8.18 -7.21
N ILE A 85 -5.33 8.02 -8.33
CA ILE A 85 -6.72 7.53 -8.32
C ILE A 85 -6.79 6.13 -7.71
N GLY A 86 -5.88 5.23 -8.06
CA GLY A 86 -5.83 3.88 -7.50
C GLY A 86 -5.64 3.89 -5.99
N TYR A 87 -4.72 4.69 -5.46
CA TYR A 87 -4.52 4.84 -4.01
C TYR A 87 -5.73 5.48 -3.32
N LEU A 88 -6.36 6.50 -3.91
CA LEU A 88 -7.59 7.09 -3.37
C LEU A 88 -8.71 6.06 -3.29
N VAL A 89 -8.92 5.25 -4.33
CA VAL A 89 -9.93 4.18 -4.32
C VAL A 89 -9.61 3.15 -3.23
N MET A 90 -8.34 2.79 -3.06
CA MET A 90 -7.91 1.85 -2.02
C MET A 90 -8.05 2.41 -0.60
N ALA A 91 -7.93 3.73 -0.44
CA ALA A 91 -8.10 4.45 0.82
C ALA A 91 -9.58 4.58 1.25
N LEU A 92 -10.54 4.32 0.34
CA LEU A 92 -11.96 4.41 0.70
C LEU A 92 -12.31 3.34 1.75
N PRO A 93 -12.93 3.72 2.87
CA PRO A 93 -13.45 2.76 3.84
C PRO A 93 -14.60 1.99 3.19
N THR A 94 -14.44 0.70 3.02
CA THR A 94 -15.44 -0.21 2.46
C THR A 94 -15.74 -1.32 3.47
N GLY A 95 -16.92 -1.92 3.42
CA GLY A 95 -17.32 -2.96 4.36
C GLY A 95 -16.35 -4.15 4.41
N ILE A 96 -16.24 -4.76 5.58
CA ILE A 96 -15.45 -5.99 5.76
C ILE A 96 -16.15 -7.18 5.09
N ARG A 97 -15.38 -8.18 4.67
CA ARG A 97 -15.86 -9.48 4.16
C ARG A 97 -16.87 -9.39 2.99
N SER A 98 -16.87 -8.26 2.27
CA SER A 98 -17.78 -7.97 1.17
C SER A 98 -17.13 -8.24 -0.19
N THR A 99 -17.86 -8.96 -1.05
CA THR A 99 -17.44 -9.20 -2.45
C THR A 99 -17.30 -7.89 -3.23
N GLY A 100 -18.17 -6.90 -2.94
CA GLY A 100 -18.08 -5.56 -3.55
C GLY A 100 -16.78 -4.85 -3.15
N SER A 101 -16.38 -4.95 -1.87
CA SER A 101 -15.12 -4.39 -1.38
C SER A 101 -13.91 -5.07 -2.03
N LEU A 102 -13.98 -6.37 -2.28
CA LEU A 102 -12.92 -7.10 -2.98
C LEU A 102 -12.81 -6.65 -4.45
N ALA A 103 -13.93 -6.45 -5.14
CA ALA A 103 -13.93 -5.95 -6.52
C ALA A 103 -13.32 -4.54 -6.61
N ILE A 104 -13.66 -3.64 -5.67
CA ILE A 104 -13.06 -2.30 -5.57
C ILE A 104 -11.56 -2.38 -5.34
N LEU A 105 -11.11 -3.25 -4.42
CA LEU A 105 -9.70 -3.48 -4.15
C LEU A 105 -8.95 -3.95 -5.40
N LEU A 106 -9.46 -4.97 -6.10
CA LEU A 106 -8.81 -5.49 -7.32
C LEU A 106 -8.75 -4.43 -8.42
N GLY A 107 -9.79 -3.60 -8.56
CA GLY A 107 -9.79 -2.44 -9.46
C GLY A 107 -8.72 -1.41 -9.08
N ALA A 108 -8.59 -1.09 -7.80
CA ALA A 108 -7.55 -0.18 -7.29
C ALA A 108 -6.14 -0.72 -7.56
N LEU A 109 -5.89 -2.01 -7.30
CA LEU A 109 -4.61 -2.66 -7.58
C LEU A 109 -4.26 -2.66 -9.07
N ALA A 110 -5.26 -2.84 -9.95
CA ALA A 110 -5.07 -2.74 -11.39
C ALA A 110 -4.67 -1.30 -11.80
N LEU A 111 -5.35 -0.27 -11.27
CA LEU A 111 -5.00 1.12 -11.52
C LEU A 111 -3.58 1.44 -11.03
N ILE A 112 -3.21 1.02 -9.81
CA ILE A 112 -1.86 1.23 -9.27
C ILE A 112 -0.82 0.55 -10.15
N SER A 113 -1.08 -0.69 -10.60
CA SER A 113 -0.16 -1.44 -11.46
C SER A 113 0.04 -0.76 -12.81
N ILE A 114 -1.04 -0.31 -13.45
CA ILE A 114 -0.99 0.41 -14.74
C ILE A 114 -0.23 1.73 -14.57
N GLY A 115 -0.58 2.50 -13.54
CA GLY A 115 0.09 3.77 -13.25
C GLY A 115 1.58 3.61 -12.97
N THR A 116 1.96 2.62 -12.14
CA THR A 116 3.37 2.28 -11.88
C THR A 116 4.10 1.88 -13.16
N GLY A 117 3.44 1.13 -14.04
CA GLY A 117 4.00 0.73 -15.34
C GLY A 117 4.31 1.93 -16.23
N LEU A 118 3.41 2.91 -16.29
CA LEU A 118 3.61 4.14 -17.05
C LEU A 118 4.68 5.06 -16.41
N PHE A 119 4.85 5.00 -15.11
CA PHE A 119 5.74 5.89 -14.36
C PHE A 119 7.17 5.36 -14.29
N LYS A 120 7.35 4.14 -13.76
CA LYS A 120 8.63 3.65 -13.22
C LYS A 120 9.77 3.61 -14.25
N GLY A 121 9.58 2.98 -15.39
CA GLY A 121 10.60 2.87 -16.43
C GLY A 121 10.87 4.21 -17.11
N ASN A 122 9.82 4.92 -17.43
CA ASN A 122 9.87 6.16 -18.18
C ASN A 122 10.52 7.30 -17.39
N LEU A 123 10.33 7.33 -16.06
CA LEU A 123 11.01 8.30 -15.19
C LEU A 123 12.53 8.14 -15.23
N GLN A 124 13.04 6.90 -15.26
CA GLN A 124 14.48 6.63 -15.35
C GLN A 124 15.06 7.08 -16.69
N VAL A 125 14.33 6.89 -17.79
CA VAL A 125 14.72 7.39 -19.11
C VAL A 125 14.81 8.91 -19.10
N MET A 126 13.81 9.60 -18.54
CA MET A 126 13.81 11.06 -18.41
C MET A 126 15.00 11.59 -17.59
N VAL A 127 15.40 10.86 -16.52
CA VAL A 127 16.64 11.20 -15.78
C VAL A 127 17.85 11.08 -16.69
N GLY A 128 17.96 10.00 -17.47
CA GLY A 128 19.05 9.79 -18.43
C GLY A 128 19.14 10.90 -19.46
N ASP A 129 18.00 11.33 -20.00
CA ASP A 129 17.92 12.35 -21.05
C ASP A 129 18.41 13.74 -20.61
N LEU A 130 18.27 14.07 -19.33
CA LEU A 130 18.83 15.32 -18.77
C LEU A 130 20.35 15.42 -18.92
N TYR A 131 21.04 14.28 -19.13
CA TYR A 131 22.51 14.17 -19.21
C TYR A 131 23.00 13.90 -20.63
N ASN A 132 22.13 14.00 -21.63
CA ASN A 132 22.53 13.99 -23.04
C ASN A 132 23.20 15.32 -23.46
N ASP A 133 22.98 16.41 -22.71
CA ASP A 133 23.69 17.67 -22.87
C ASP A 133 25.16 17.49 -22.44
N PRO A 134 26.17 17.86 -23.32
CA PRO A 134 27.58 17.77 -23.00
C PRO A 134 27.99 18.45 -21.69
N LYS A 135 27.28 19.51 -21.29
CA LYS A 135 27.48 20.23 -20.03
C LYS A 135 27.30 19.35 -18.80
N TYR A 136 26.39 18.37 -18.86
CA TYR A 136 26.00 17.55 -17.73
C TYR A 136 26.43 16.09 -17.86
N SER A 137 26.89 15.65 -19.03
CA SER A 137 27.16 14.24 -19.35
C SER A 137 28.12 13.56 -18.37
N SER A 138 29.14 14.26 -17.88
CA SER A 138 30.10 13.74 -16.91
C SER A 138 29.52 13.50 -15.50
N MET A 139 28.32 14.00 -15.22
CA MET A 139 27.67 13.88 -13.91
C MET A 139 26.56 12.82 -13.89
N ARG A 140 26.34 12.08 -14.98
CA ARG A 140 25.26 11.11 -15.14
C ARG A 140 25.23 10.05 -14.04
N ASP A 141 26.38 9.48 -13.67
CA ASP A 141 26.47 8.45 -12.61
C ASP A 141 26.12 9.02 -11.24
N SER A 142 26.53 10.26 -10.97
CA SER A 142 26.14 10.97 -9.75
C SER A 142 24.64 11.23 -9.69
N ALA A 143 24.01 11.48 -10.84
CA ALA A 143 22.56 11.67 -10.93
C ALA A 143 21.78 10.42 -10.57
N PHE A 144 22.15 9.28 -11.13
CA PHE A 144 21.52 8.02 -10.78
C PHE A 144 21.73 7.65 -9.31
N SER A 145 22.89 7.98 -8.74
CA SER A 145 23.13 7.81 -7.30
C SER A 145 22.18 8.65 -6.46
N ILE A 146 21.92 9.91 -6.83
CA ILE A 146 20.93 10.79 -6.17
C ILE A 146 19.53 10.22 -6.33
N PHE A 147 19.20 9.76 -7.53
CA PHE A 147 17.89 9.19 -7.85
C PHE A 147 17.58 7.92 -7.03
N TYR A 148 18.57 7.02 -6.89
CA TYR A 148 18.43 5.82 -6.05
C TYR A 148 18.42 6.14 -4.55
N MET A 149 19.16 7.15 -4.10
CA MET A 149 19.07 7.64 -2.73
C MET A 149 17.66 8.14 -2.41
N ALA A 150 17.01 8.83 -3.35
CA ALA A 150 15.64 9.31 -3.21
C ALA A 150 14.64 8.15 -3.00
N ILE A 151 14.82 7.00 -3.67
CA ILE A 151 14.04 5.77 -3.45
C ILE A 151 14.18 5.30 -2.00
N ASN A 152 15.41 5.21 -1.50
CA ASN A 152 15.68 4.71 -0.16
C ASN A 152 15.12 5.64 0.94
N ILE A 153 15.16 6.96 0.71
CA ILE A 153 14.53 7.92 1.62
C ILE A 153 13.01 7.68 1.71
N GLY A 154 12.33 7.54 0.57
CA GLY A 154 10.91 7.21 0.55
C GLY A 154 10.59 5.89 1.27
N ALA A 155 11.37 4.85 1.00
CA ALA A 155 11.18 3.52 1.59
C ALA A 155 11.42 3.49 3.10
N MET A 156 12.33 4.32 3.63
CA MET A 156 12.72 4.31 5.04
C MET A 156 11.58 4.75 5.97
N PHE A 157 10.80 5.73 5.56
CA PHE A 157 9.71 6.27 6.39
C PHE A 157 8.38 5.54 6.20
N ALA A 158 8.23 4.79 5.13
CA ALA A 158 6.99 4.15 4.73
C ALA A 158 6.39 3.20 5.79
N PRO A 159 7.12 2.23 6.37
CA PRO A 159 6.56 1.32 7.38
C PRO A 159 6.14 2.06 8.67
N MET A 160 6.89 3.09 9.05
CA MET A 160 6.58 3.90 10.25
C MET A 160 5.25 4.66 10.05
N THR A 161 5.04 5.21 8.87
CA THR A 161 3.80 5.91 8.52
C THR A 161 2.61 4.96 8.50
N ALA A 162 2.75 3.78 7.88
CA ALA A 162 1.73 2.74 7.86
C ALA A 162 1.30 2.35 9.29
N THR A 163 2.27 2.09 10.17
CA THR A 163 2.01 1.75 11.57
C THR A 163 1.35 2.92 12.33
N ALA A 164 1.82 4.15 12.12
CA ALA A 164 1.26 5.33 12.77
C ALA A 164 -0.22 5.54 12.40
N MET A 165 -0.59 5.41 11.11
CA MET A 165 -1.97 5.54 10.65
C MET A 165 -2.87 4.46 11.26
N THR A 166 -2.39 3.22 11.32
CA THR A 166 -3.11 2.12 11.96
C THR A 166 -3.35 2.40 13.45
N ASN A 167 -2.32 2.83 14.18
CA ASN A 167 -2.43 3.11 15.61
C ASN A 167 -3.33 4.32 15.91
N ILE A 168 -3.32 5.35 15.06
CA ILE A 168 -4.21 6.51 15.19
C ILE A 168 -5.68 6.06 15.03
N ALA A 169 -5.98 5.25 14.02
CA ALA A 169 -7.34 4.75 13.80
C ALA A 169 -7.82 3.85 14.95
N MET A 170 -6.97 2.93 15.41
CA MET A 170 -7.28 2.04 16.55
C MET A 170 -7.48 2.83 17.84
N GLY A 171 -6.56 3.77 18.16
CA GLY A 171 -6.64 4.59 19.36
C GLY A 171 -7.85 5.51 19.40
N ALA A 172 -8.38 5.94 18.26
CA ALA A 172 -9.59 6.75 18.19
C ALA A 172 -10.87 5.98 18.64
N GLN A 173 -10.79 4.65 18.74
CA GLN A 173 -11.85 3.75 19.19
C GLN A 173 -11.46 3.02 20.50
N ASP A 174 -10.47 3.53 21.23
CA ASP A 174 -9.92 2.91 22.44
C ASP A 174 -9.45 1.45 22.23
N LEU A 175 -9.02 1.14 21.01
CA LEU A 175 -8.50 -0.17 20.62
C LEU A 175 -6.98 -0.13 20.49
N VAL A 176 -6.36 -1.26 20.82
CA VAL A 176 -4.91 -1.46 20.72
C VAL A 176 -4.63 -2.60 19.71
N TYR A 177 -3.69 -2.36 18.79
CA TYR A 177 -3.28 -3.39 17.85
C TYR A 177 -2.64 -4.60 18.57
N ASN A 178 -3.17 -5.79 18.28
CA ASN A 178 -2.58 -7.06 18.70
C ASN A 178 -2.54 -8.02 17.49
N GLY A 179 -1.40 -8.63 17.23
CA GLY A 179 -1.19 -9.46 16.02
C GLY A 179 -2.01 -10.75 15.97
N GLN A 180 -2.55 -11.23 17.10
CA GLN A 180 -3.37 -12.45 17.16
C GLN A 180 -4.86 -12.16 16.94
N LEU A 181 -5.34 -10.99 17.39
CA LEU A 181 -6.76 -10.64 17.36
C LEU A 181 -7.37 -10.68 15.95
N PRO A 182 -6.72 -10.18 14.87
CA PRO A 182 -7.36 -10.20 13.55
C PRO A 182 -7.74 -11.59 13.08
N SER A 183 -6.86 -12.57 13.31
CA SER A 183 -7.12 -13.97 12.94
C SER A 183 -8.22 -14.58 13.80
N LEU A 184 -8.16 -14.39 15.12
CA LEU A 184 -9.17 -14.90 16.06
C LEU A 184 -10.55 -14.27 15.81
N CYS A 185 -10.60 -12.96 15.61
CA CYS A 185 -11.86 -12.26 15.29
C CYS A 185 -12.48 -12.79 13.99
N ASN A 186 -11.67 -12.98 12.93
CA ASN A 186 -12.17 -13.54 11.68
C ASN A 186 -12.67 -14.98 11.86
N GLN A 187 -11.93 -15.85 12.55
CA GLN A 187 -12.36 -17.22 12.83
C GLN A 187 -13.65 -17.26 13.67
N TYR A 188 -13.79 -16.35 14.63
CA TYR A 188 -15.01 -16.23 15.43
C TYR A 188 -16.20 -15.82 14.57
N LEU A 189 -16.05 -14.81 13.73
CA LEU A 189 -17.10 -14.37 12.80
C LEU A 189 -17.45 -15.45 11.77
N ASP A 190 -16.49 -16.27 11.32
CA ASP A 190 -16.76 -17.44 10.47
C ASP A 190 -17.61 -18.49 11.19
N SER A 191 -17.31 -18.74 12.47
CA SER A 191 -18.09 -19.70 13.26
C SER A 191 -19.54 -19.26 13.44
N ILE A 192 -19.79 -17.96 13.61
CA ILE A 192 -21.16 -17.40 13.67
C ILE A 192 -21.86 -17.60 12.33
N GLN A 193 -21.21 -17.33 11.21
CA GLN A 193 -21.80 -17.54 9.89
C GLN A 193 -22.10 -19.02 9.61
N ALA A 194 -21.33 -19.94 10.20
CA ALA A 194 -21.58 -21.39 10.14
C ALA A 194 -22.71 -21.85 11.05
N GLY A 195 -23.32 -20.96 11.84
CA GLY A 195 -24.52 -21.22 12.65
C GLY A 195 -24.27 -21.43 14.15
N ALA A 196 -23.03 -21.43 14.63
CA ALA A 196 -22.74 -21.54 16.07
C ALA A 196 -21.44 -20.80 16.43
N ALA A 197 -21.53 -19.81 17.33
CA ALA A 197 -20.38 -19.11 17.85
C ALA A 197 -19.42 -20.06 18.57
N ASN A 198 -18.13 -20.02 18.24
CA ASN A 198 -17.12 -20.82 18.93
C ASN A 198 -16.75 -20.16 20.26
N ALA A 199 -17.25 -20.73 21.36
CA ALA A 199 -17.04 -20.21 22.71
C ALA A 199 -15.58 -20.18 23.14
N GLU A 200 -14.75 -21.13 22.67
CA GLU A 200 -13.33 -21.18 22.99
C GLU A 200 -12.58 -20.01 22.33
N ILE A 201 -12.84 -19.74 21.05
CA ILE A 201 -12.25 -18.59 20.35
C ILE A 201 -12.73 -17.27 20.98
N GLY A 202 -14.02 -17.18 21.35
CA GLY A 202 -14.57 -16.03 22.05
C GLY A 202 -13.88 -15.76 23.39
N ALA A 203 -13.58 -16.80 24.17
CA ALA A 203 -12.84 -16.68 25.42
C ALA A 203 -11.39 -16.21 25.19
N GLN A 204 -10.71 -16.70 24.15
CA GLN A 204 -9.37 -16.25 23.77
C GLN A 204 -9.35 -14.77 23.38
N ILE A 205 -10.32 -14.33 22.57
CA ILE A 205 -10.47 -12.90 22.19
C ILE A 205 -10.62 -12.04 23.45
N THR A 206 -11.53 -12.43 24.37
CA THR A 206 -11.79 -11.70 25.60
C THR A 206 -10.55 -11.64 26.49
N ALA A 207 -9.80 -12.72 26.62
CA ALA A 207 -8.58 -12.77 27.44
C ALA A 207 -7.52 -11.82 26.88
N ILE A 208 -7.21 -11.89 25.58
CA ILE A 208 -6.20 -11.04 24.92
C ILE A 208 -6.63 -9.57 24.95
N ALA A 209 -7.91 -9.28 24.70
CA ALA A 209 -8.42 -7.91 24.73
C ALA A 209 -8.30 -7.31 26.14
N SER A 210 -8.70 -8.07 27.17
CA SER A 210 -8.63 -7.62 28.58
C SER A 210 -7.18 -7.42 29.04
N GLU A 211 -6.25 -8.28 28.63
CA GLU A 211 -4.81 -8.12 28.92
C GLU A 211 -4.25 -6.84 28.30
N ALA A 212 -4.75 -6.46 27.12
CA ALA A 212 -4.39 -5.22 26.44
C ALA A 212 -5.17 -3.98 26.93
N GLY A 213 -6.03 -4.14 27.96
CA GLY A 213 -6.82 -3.04 28.54
C GLY A 213 -8.05 -2.64 27.71
N MET A 214 -8.46 -3.45 26.75
CA MET A 214 -9.66 -3.23 25.93
C MET A 214 -10.91 -3.83 26.62
N LEU A 215 -12.05 -3.15 26.49
CA LEU A 215 -13.33 -3.63 27.04
C LEU A 215 -14.06 -4.51 26.03
N VAL A 216 -14.51 -5.68 26.47
CA VAL A 216 -15.32 -6.61 25.67
C VAL A 216 -16.65 -6.81 26.38
N SER A 217 -17.68 -6.10 25.95
CA SER A 217 -19.05 -6.26 26.44
C SER A 217 -19.80 -7.38 25.72
N ASP A 218 -19.64 -7.47 24.43
CA ASP A 218 -20.09 -8.54 23.54
C ASP A 218 -18.94 -8.91 22.58
N VAL A 219 -18.70 -10.22 22.43
CA VAL A 219 -17.56 -10.70 21.61
C VAL A 219 -17.81 -10.50 20.13
N THR A 220 -19.07 -10.58 19.68
CA THR A 220 -19.40 -10.40 18.26
C THR A 220 -19.24 -8.94 17.84
N ASP A 221 -19.76 -8.04 18.66
CA ASP A 221 -19.62 -6.60 18.43
C ASP A 221 -18.16 -6.18 18.51
N PHE A 222 -17.41 -6.69 19.49
CA PHE A 222 -15.98 -6.41 19.62
C PHE A 222 -15.22 -6.91 18.40
N ALA A 223 -15.41 -8.17 17.98
CA ALA A 223 -14.71 -8.74 16.85
C ALA A 223 -14.98 -7.98 15.55
N THR A 224 -16.22 -7.59 15.31
CA THR A 224 -16.63 -6.80 14.15
C THR A 224 -15.99 -5.43 14.18
N ASN A 225 -16.15 -4.68 15.29
CA ASN A 225 -15.58 -3.34 15.44
C ASN A 225 -14.05 -3.34 15.34
N TYR A 226 -13.39 -4.35 15.93
CA TYR A 226 -11.92 -4.48 15.86
C TYR A 226 -11.44 -4.62 14.42
N ILE A 227 -12.06 -5.52 13.63
CA ILE A 227 -11.70 -5.74 12.22
C ILE A 227 -12.04 -4.52 11.35
N GLU A 228 -13.18 -3.88 11.55
CA GLU A 228 -13.56 -2.68 10.81
C GLU A 228 -12.61 -1.51 11.07
N THR A 229 -12.31 -1.25 12.34
CA THR A 229 -11.38 -0.18 12.74
C THR A 229 -9.98 -0.42 12.23
N LEU A 230 -9.47 -1.65 12.37
CA LEU A 230 -8.15 -2.02 11.87
C LEU A 230 -8.08 -1.89 10.34
N SER A 231 -9.11 -2.37 9.62
CA SER A 231 -9.19 -2.27 8.16
C SER A 231 -9.27 -0.82 7.69
N THR A 232 -9.96 0.04 8.44
CA THR A 232 -10.03 1.48 8.18
C THR A 232 -8.66 2.15 8.41
N GLY A 233 -7.95 1.75 9.47
CA GLY A 233 -6.60 2.23 9.74
C GLY A 233 -5.61 1.89 8.61
N TYR A 234 -5.72 0.67 8.07
CA TYR A 234 -4.95 0.29 6.88
C TYR A 234 -5.36 1.09 5.63
N SER A 235 -6.66 1.34 5.44
CA SER A 235 -7.15 2.16 4.34
C SER A 235 -6.60 3.59 4.41
N TYR A 236 -6.52 4.19 5.60
CA TYR A 236 -5.88 5.50 5.78
C TYR A 236 -4.38 5.46 5.45
N GLY A 237 -3.69 4.37 5.81
CA GLY A 237 -2.30 4.15 5.42
C GLY A 237 -2.08 4.12 3.90
N PHE A 238 -3.07 3.66 3.12
CA PHE A 238 -3.01 3.69 1.65
C PHE A 238 -3.23 5.09 1.06
N GLY A 239 -3.87 5.99 1.80
CA GLY A 239 -4.18 7.36 1.36
C GLY A 239 -3.05 8.38 1.63
N VAL A 240 -1.98 7.97 2.31
CA VAL A 240 -0.84 8.83 2.64
C VAL A 240 0.25 8.72 1.60
#